data_60df9a831a4bc86192d8dda9d6118a5d
#
_entry.id   60df9a831a4bc86192d8dda9d6118a5d
#
_cell.length_a   1.000
_cell.length_b   1.000
_cell.length_c   1.000
_cell.angle_alpha   90.00
_cell.angle_beta   90.00
_cell.angle_gamma   90.00
#
_symmetry.space_group_name_H-M   'P 1'
#
loop_
_entity.id
_entity.type
_entity.pdbx_description
1 polymer ?
#
loop_
_entity_poly.entity_id
_entity_poly.type
_entity_poly.pdbx_seq_one_letter_code
_entity_poly.pdbx_strand_id
1 'polypeptide(L)'
;IMDTFAAMAMASLPPSAEVMGDRPRPRDEFIITPAMARTIFTCGGVMVLALLGMLFGWTFSEEGMTVRRLTLFFSTFVFFQFWNMFNAKGFETRHSVFTCLKGCREFFLILLAIAVGQVLIVELGGEVFRTVPLTWREWAEVICLTSLLAAGGEAVRALRRRKNA
;
A
#
# COMPACT_ATOMS: atom_id res chain seq x y z
N ILE A 1 0.98 14.95 -0.75
CA ILE A 1 -0.22 14.89 0.13
C ILE A 1 -0.41 13.46 0.65
N MET A 2 -0.47 12.44 -0.22
CA MET A 2 -0.71 11.05 0.22
C MET A 2 0.38 10.54 1.18
N ASP A 3 1.66 10.81 0.90
CA ASP A 3 2.78 10.38 1.75
C ASP A 3 2.73 11.00 3.15
N THR A 4 2.25 12.25 3.25
CA THR A 4 2.05 12.91 4.54
C THR A 4 0.98 12.20 5.37
N PHE A 5 -0.17 11.85 4.75
CA PHE A 5 -1.21 11.09 5.42
C PHE A 5 -0.73 9.68 5.79
N ALA A 6 0.03 9.03 4.92
CA ALA A 6 0.62 7.73 5.20
C ALA A 6 1.58 7.79 6.40
N ALA A 7 2.44 8.80 6.44
CA ALA A 7 3.35 9.02 7.58
C ALA A 7 2.59 9.29 8.89
N MET A 8 1.53 10.12 8.84
CA MET A 8 0.67 10.35 10.01
C MET A 8 -0.02 9.08 10.48
N ALA A 9 -0.54 8.26 9.57
CA ALA A 9 -1.18 6.99 9.91
C ALA A 9 -0.18 6.03 10.57
N MET A 10 1.03 5.94 10.06
CA MET A 10 2.08 5.10 10.67
C MET A 10 2.54 5.63 12.03
N ALA A 11 2.66 6.95 12.18
CA ALA A 11 3.04 7.58 13.45
C ALA A 11 1.96 7.44 14.56
N SER A 12 0.69 7.26 14.17
CA SER A 12 -0.41 7.06 15.13
C SER A 12 -0.51 5.63 15.67
N LEU A 13 0.29 4.69 15.14
CA LEU A 13 0.24 3.31 15.59
C LEU A 13 0.83 3.18 17.00
N PRO A 14 0.13 2.50 17.92
CA PRO A 14 0.68 2.21 19.25
C PRO A 14 1.87 1.26 19.13
N PRO A 15 2.89 1.39 20.02
CA PRO A 15 4.00 0.46 20.06
C PRO A 15 3.47 -0.96 20.30
N SER A 16 4.05 -1.96 19.60
CA SER A 16 3.66 -3.35 19.81
C SER A 16 4.22 -3.83 21.17
N ALA A 17 3.47 -4.68 21.88
CA ALA A 17 3.93 -5.28 23.14
C ALA A 17 5.22 -6.11 22.94
N GLU A 18 5.47 -6.61 21.74
CA GLU A 18 6.66 -7.39 21.40
C GLU A 18 7.93 -6.56 21.46
N VAL A 19 7.87 -5.26 21.14
CA VAL A 19 9.02 -4.33 21.16
C VAL A 19 9.65 -4.21 22.55
N MET A 20 8.85 -4.37 23.62
CA MET A 20 9.35 -4.29 24.99
C MET A 20 10.21 -5.50 25.38
N GLY A 21 10.11 -6.60 24.65
CA GLY A 21 10.94 -7.80 24.81
C GLY A 21 12.20 -7.82 23.95
N ASP A 22 12.31 -6.89 22.99
CA ASP A 22 13.44 -6.84 22.08
C ASP A 22 14.66 -6.18 22.73
N ARG A 23 15.85 -6.61 22.30
CA ARG A 23 17.09 -5.99 22.77
C ARG A 23 17.20 -4.56 22.23
N PRO A 24 17.71 -3.60 23.03
CA PRO A 24 17.97 -2.25 22.55
C PRO A 24 18.88 -2.27 21.33
N ARG A 25 18.54 -1.47 20.32
CA ARG A 25 19.38 -1.33 19.12
C ARG A 25 20.72 -0.68 19.46
N PRO A 26 21.84 -1.18 18.92
CA PRO A 26 23.12 -0.50 19.00
C PRO A 26 23.05 0.91 18.41
N ARG A 27 23.77 1.87 18.99
CA ARG A 27 23.78 3.26 18.51
C ARG A 27 24.37 3.42 17.12
N ASP A 28 25.19 2.48 16.69
CA ASP A 28 25.90 2.49 15.40
C ASP A 28 25.11 1.74 14.29
N GLU A 29 23.91 1.23 14.60
CA GLU A 29 23.09 0.53 13.61
C GLU A 29 22.41 1.52 12.67
N PHE A 30 22.46 1.23 11.36
CA PHE A 30 21.75 2.03 10.37
C PHE A 30 20.24 2.00 10.63
N ILE A 31 19.56 3.15 10.36
CA ILE A 31 18.10 3.29 10.50
C ILE A 31 17.38 2.24 9.64
N ILE A 32 17.89 2.00 8.42
CA ILE A 32 17.35 1.00 7.51
C ILE A 32 18.06 -0.31 7.72
N THR A 33 17.40 -1.26 8.38
CA THR A 33 17.93 -2.61 8.57
C THR A 33 17.91 -3.40 7.25
N PRO A 34 18.75 -4.44 7.08
CA PRO A 34 18.70 -5.31 5.90
C PRO A 34 17.32 -5.95 5.67
N ALA A 35 16.56 -6.22 6.72
CA ALA A 35 15.20 -6.73 6.65
C ALA A 35 14.24 -5.68 6.09
N MET A 36 14.34 -4.43 6.54
CA MET A 36 13.58 -3.29 6.00
C MET A 36 13.92 -3.08 4.52
N ALA A 37 15.21 -3.01 4.18
CA ALA A 37 15.66 -2.83 2.80
C ALA A 37 15.07 -3.92 1.88
N ARG A 38 15.14 -5.18 2.28
CA ARG A 38 14.55 -6.29 1.50
C ARG A 38 13.05 -6.10 1.29
N THR A 39 12.31 -5.71 2.30
CA THR A 39 10.86 -5.48 2.20
C THR A 39 10.56 -4.30 1.28
N ILE A 40 11.28 -3.19 1.41
CA ILE A 40 11.14 -2.01 0.57
C ILE A 40 11.39 -2.37 -0.90
N PHE A 41 12.51 -3.02 -1.21
CA PHE A 41 12.84 -3.40 -2.59
C PHE A 41 11.89 -4.46 -3.16
N THR A 42 11.40 -5.40 -2.34
CA THR A 42 10.45 -6.41 -2.81
C THR A 42 9.08 -5.78 -3.09
N CYS A 43 8.48 -5.08 -2.13
CA CYS A 43 7.18 -4.44 -2.32
C CYS A 43 7.24 -3.34 -3.39
N GLY A 44 8.23 -2.45 -3.30
CA GLY A 44 8.42 -1.39 -4.28
C GLY A 44 8.70 -1.92 -5.68
N GLY A 45 9.54 -2.94 -5.80
CA GLY A 45 9.84 -3.60 -7.08
C GLY A 45 8.60 -4.21 -7.74
N VAL A 46 7.77 -4.92 -6.97
CA VAL A 46 6.49 -5.47 -7.48
C VAL A 46 5.57 -4.34 -7.97
N MET A 47 5.43 -3.27 -7.18
CA MET A 47 4.60 -2.12 -7.57
C MET A 47 5.11 -1.45 -8.84
N VAL A 48 6.42 -1.19 -8.92
CA VAL A 48 7.04 -0.56 -10.10
C VAL A 48 6.88 -1.45 -11.34
N LEU A 49 7.13 -2.75 -11.23
CA LEU A 49 6.97 -3.67 -12.35
C LEU A 49 5.51 -3.77 -12.82
N ALA A 50 4.54 -3.79 -11.89
CA ALA A 50 3.12 -3.78 -12.23
C ALA A 50 2.72 -2.50 -12.98
N LEU A 51 3.14 -1.34 -12.45
CA LEU A 51 2.83 -0.04 -13.06
C LEU A 51 3.53 0.14 -14.41
N LEU A 52 4.78 -0.29 -14.55
CA LEU A 52 5.48 -0.29 -15.83
C LEU A 52 4.80 -1.23 -16.83
N GLY A 53 4.37 -2.42 -16.40
CA GLY A 53 3.62 -3.35 -17.24
C GLY A 53 2.33 -2.72 -17.78
N MET A 54 1.57 -2.03 -16.92
CA MET A 54 0.37 -1.27 -17.36
C MET A 54 0.75 -0.16 -18.34
N LEU A 55 1.77 0.63 -18.03
CA LEU A 55 2.20 1.76 -18.85
C LEU A 55 2.64 1.29 -20.25
N PHE A 56 3.53 0.31 -20.31
CA PHE A 56 4.01 -0.24 -21.58
C PHE A 56 2.89 -0.93 -22.36
N GLY A 57 2.08 -1.76 -21.70
CA GLY A 57 0.96 -2.45 -22.35
C GLY A 57 -0.02 -1.49 -23.01
N TRP A 58 -0.27 -0.34 -22.40
CA TRP A 58 -1.19 0.67 -22.96
C TRP A 58 -0.53 1.59 -23.98
N THR A 59 0.75 1.94 -23.79
CA THR A 59 1.47 2.81 -24.72
C THR A 59 1.62 2.15 -26.10
N PHE A 60 1.85 0.84 -26.12
CA PHE A 60 2.00 0.07 -27.37
C PHE A 60 0.67 -0.49 -27.89
N SER A 61 -0.47 -0.23 -27.26
CA SER A 61 -1.77 -0.60 -27.79
C SER A 61 -2.26 0.42 -28.85
N GLU A 62 -3.13 -0.04 -29.75
CA GLU A 62 -3.69 0.82 -30.83
C GLU A 62 -4.38 2.08 -30.32
N GLU A 63 -5.00 2.04 -29.14
CA GLU A 63 -5.68 3.20 -28.54
C GLU A 63 -4.72 4.18 -27.83
N GLY A 64 -3.48 3.79 -27.57
CA GLY A 64 -2.50 4.61 -26.87
C GLY A 64 -2.92 4.98 -25.44
N MET A 65 -2.39 6.08 -24.93
CA MET A 65 -2.64 6.55 -23.57
C MET A 65 -3.81 7.53 -23.53
N THR A 66 -4.98 7.03 -23.18
CA THR A 66 -6.21 7.83 -23.02
C THR A 66 -6.32 8.40 -21.60
N VAL A 67 -7.15 9.45 -21.43
CA VAL A 67 -7.43 10.03 -20.08
C VAL A 67 -7.99 8.96 -19.13
N ARG A 68 -8.81 8.03 -19.62
CA ARG A 68 -9.34 6.92 -18.84
C ARG A 68 -8.23 5.99 -18.35
N ARG A 69 -7.27 5.65 -19.20
CA ARG A 69 -6.11 4.82 -18.83
C ARG A 69 -5.21 5.53 -17.83
N LEU A 70 -5.01 6.84 -17.98
CA LEU A 70 -4.30 7.64 -16.98
C LEU A 70 -5.02 7.66 -15.63
N THR A 71 -6.36 7.75 -15.62
CA THR A 71 -7.15 7.68 -14.39
C THR A 71 -7.03 6.31 -13.72
N LEU A 72 -7.08 5.22 -14.48
CA LEU A 72 -6.84 3.86 -13.99
C LEU A 72 -5.43 3.69 -13.41
N PHE A 73 -4.42 4.19 -14.13
CA PHE A 73 -3.03 4.16 -13.68
C PHE A 73 -2.85 4.90 -12.35
N PHE A 74 -3.37 6.13 -12.26
CA PHE A 74 -3.33 6.93 -11.06
C PHE A 74 -4.05 6.23 -9.89
N SER A 75 -5.24 5.70 -10.11
CA SER A 75 -6.00 4.97 -9.09
C SER A 75 -5.27 3.70 -8.63
N THR A 76 -4.69 2.96 -9.56
CA THR A 76 -3.88 1.77 -9.26
C THR A 76 -2.66 2.13 -8.40
N PHE A 77 -1.95 3.22 -8.74
CA PHE A 77 -0.82 3.70 -7.95
C PHE A 77 -1.23 4.05 -6.51
N VAL A 78 -2.33 4.79 -6.34
CA VAL A 78 -2.82 5.18 -5.01
C VAL A 78 -3.25 3.96 -4.20
N PHE A 79 -3.97 3.00 -4.79
CA PHE A 79 -4.38 1.79 -4.09
C PHE A 79 -3.24 0.82 -3.80
N PHE A 80 -2.18 0.80 -4.59
CA PHE A 80 -0.95 0.11 -4.23
C PHE A 80 -0.35 0.68 -2.94
N GLN A 81 -0.25 2.01 -2.82
CA GLN A 81 0.24 2.66 -1.60
C GLN A 81 -0.69 2.38 -0.42
N PHE A 82 -2.01 2.42 -0.64
CA PHE A 82 -3.00 2.07 0.38
C PHE A 82 -2.77 0.66 0.95
N TRP A 83 -2.63 -0.35 0.11
CA TRP A 83 -2.38 -1.72 0.54
C TRP A 83 -0.97 -1.91 1.13
N ASN A 84 0.01 -1.16 0.64
CA ASN A 84 1.36 -1.19 1.18
C ASN A 84 1.44 -0.69 2.63
N MET A 85 0.54 0.20 3.05
CA MET A 85 0.45 0.63 4.45
C MET A 85 0.14 -0.53 5.39
N PHE A 86 -0.68 -1.50 4.97
CA PHE A 86 -0.90 -2.72 5.74
C PHE A 86 0.36 -3.58 5.83
N ASN A 87 1.13 -3.68 4.74
CA ASN A 87 2.40 -4.38 4.75
C ASN A 87 3.41 -3.70 5.68
N ALA A 88 3.47 -2.37 5.66
CA ALA A 88 4.34 -1.58 6.54
C ALA A 88 3.93 -1.74 8.02
N LYS A 89 2.62 -1.68 8.33
CA LYS A 89 2.11 -1.94 9.68
C LYS A 89 2.48 -3.35 10.18
N GLY A 90 2.46 -4.33 9.28
CA GLY A 90 2.82 -5.72 9.61
C GLY A 90 4.32 -6.01 9.58
N PHE A 91 5.17 -5.00 9.41
CA PHE A 91 6.62 -5.19 9.38
C PHE A 91 7.11 -5.64 10.76
N GLU A 92 7.91 -6.72 10.76
CA GLU A 92 8.45 -7.36 11.98
C GLU A 92 7.43 -7.90 13.00
N THR A 93 6.11 -7.79 12.73
CA THR A 93 5.12 -8.39 13.63
C THR A 93 4.94 -9.88 13.36
N ARG A 94 4.78 -10.65 14.44
CA ARG A 94 4.46 -12.10 14.34
C ARG A 94 2.98 -12.38 14.14
N HIS A 95 2.13 -11.37 14.32
CA HIS A 95 0.67 -11.50 14.18
C HIS A 95 0.17 -11.01 12.82
N SER A 96 -1.03 -11.43 12.44
CA SER A 96 -1.69 -10.90 11.25
C SER A 96 -1.99 -9.41 11.43
N VAL A 97 -1.82 -8.64 10.36
CA VAL A 97 -2.12 -7.20 10.35
C VAL A 97 -3.57 -6.93 10.73
N PHE A 98 -4.47 -7.88 10.43
CA PHE A 98 -5.89 -7.77 10.70
C PHE A 98 -6.29 -8.14 12.14
N THR A 99 -5.42 -8.77 12.92
CA THR A 99 -5.73 -9.14 14.33
C THR A 99 -5.54 -7.98 15.31
N CYS A 100 -4.70 -7.02 15.01
CA CYS A 100 -4.40 -5.88 15.88
C CYS A 100 -5.21 -4.64 15.49
N LEU A 101 -6.54 -4.79 15.40
CA LEU A 101 -7.45 -3.67 15.03
C LEU A 101 -7.78 -2.77 16.23
N LYS A 102 -7.74 -3.32 17.46
CA LYS A 102 -8.03 -2.57 18.68
C LYS A 102 -6.85 -1.63 19.00
N GLY A 103 -7.14 -0.34 19.08
CA GLY A 103 -6.15 0.71 19.36
C GLY A 103 -5.57 1.42 18.13
N CYS A 104 -5.93 1.00 16.91
CA CYS A 104 -5.45 1.61 15.67
C CYS A 104 -6.53 2.45 14.96
N ARG A 105 -7.45 3.06 15.73
CA ARG A 105 -8.58 3.82 15.17
C ARG A 105 -8.12 4.93 14.22
N GLU A 106 -7.12 5.69 14.62
CA GLU A 106 -6.60 6.81 13.83
C GLU A 106 -5.99 6.32 12.50
N PHE A 107 -5.26 5.23 12.53
CA PHE A 107 -4.73 4.59 11.31
C PHE A 107 -5.86 4.26 10.32
N PHE A 108 -6.95 3.64 10.77
CA PHE A 108 -8.07 3.30 9.89
C PHE A 108 -8.87 4.53 9.43
N LEU A 109 -9.00 5.56 10.27
CA LEU A 109 -9.64 6.81 9.86
C LEU A 109 -8.86 7.51 8.74
N ILE A 110 -7.53 7.52 8.83
CA ILE A 110 -6.68 8.10 7.80
C ILE A 110 -6.75 7.26 6.51
N LEU A 111 -6.71 5.93 6.62
CA LEU A 111 -6.90 5.04 5.47
C LEU A 111 -8.25 5.27 4.78
N LEU A 112 -9.31 5.40 5.54
CA LEU A 112 -10.64 5.72 5.02
C LEU A 112 -10.65 7.08 4.33
N ALA A 113 -10.02 8.09 4.94
CA ALA A 113 -9.91 9.42 4.34
C ALA A 113 -9.14 9.39 3.00
N ILE A 114 -8.06 8.60 2.90
CA ILE A 114 -7.32 8.39 1.66
C ILE A 114 -8.22 7.74 0.60
N ALA A 115 -8.94 6.65 0.95
CA ALA A 115 -9.80 5.94 0.02
C ALA A 115 -10.97 6.81 -0.47
N VAL A 116 -11.64 7.50 0.45
CA VAL A 116 -12.74 8.43 0.11
C VAL A 116 -12.21 9.59 -0.73
N GLY A 117 -11.08 10.19 -0.33
CA GLY A 117 -10.43 11.26 -1.07
C GLY A 117 -10.09 10.85 -2.51
N GLN A 118 -9.58 9.63 -2.70
CA GLN A 118 -9.28 9.10 -4.03
C GLN A 118 -10.54 8.96 -4.89
N VAL A 119 -11.61 8.40 -4.33
CA VAL A 119 -12.88 8.29 -5.05
C VAL A 119 -13.42 9.68 -5.42
N LEU A 120 -13.41 10.63 -4.48
CA LEU A 120 -13.86 12.00 -4.76
C LEU A 120 -13.03 12.69 -5.86
N ILE A 121 -11.70 12.52 -5.83
CA ILE A 121 -10.80 13.08 -6.86
C ILE A 121 -11.12 12.48 -8.23
N VAL A 122 -11.37 11.18 -8.33
CA VAL A 122 -11.64 10.50 -9.60
C VAL A 122 -13.03 10.84 -10.11
N GLU A 123 -14.06 10.84 -9.25
CA GLU A 123 -15.45 11.04 -9.68
C GLU A 123 -15.81 12.52 -9.89
N LEU A 124 -15.24 13.43 -9.07
CA LEU A 124 -15.58 14.84 -9.09
C LEU A 124 -14.47 15.75 -9.63
N GLY A 125 -13.25 15.22 -9.75
CA GLY A 125 -12.07 16.01 -10.10
C GLY A 125 -12.02 16.51 -11.54
N GLY A 126 -12.60 15.75 -12.48
CA GLY A 126 -12.79 16.15 -13.87
C GLY A 126 -11.58 16.80 -14.52
N GLU A 127 -11.76 18.01 -15.06
CA GLU A 127 -10.70 18.76 -15.74
C GLU A 127 -9.55 19.20 -14.83
N VAL A 128 -9.81 19.46 -13.55
CA VAL A 128 -8.81 19.94 -12.59
C VAL A 128 -7.71 18.88 -12.38
N PHE A 129 -8.11 17.62 -12.22
CA PHE A 129 -7.18 16.52 -12.02
C PHE A 129 -6.96 15.67 -13.28
N ARG A 130 -7.56 16.06 -14.40
CA ARG A 130 -7.57 15.28 -15.65
C ARG A 130 -7.99 13.84 -15.42
N THR A 131 -9.05 13.65 -14.64
CA THR A 131 -9.65 12.35 -14.35
C THR A 131 -11.01 12.23 -15.01
N VAL A 132 -11.42 10.98 -15.25
CA VAL A 132 -12.78 10.65 -15.71
C VAL A 132 -13.39 9.65 -14.73
N PRO A 133 -14.71 9.74 -14.48
CA PRO A 133 -15.39 8.79 -13.61
C PRO A 133 -15.17 7.35 -14.06
N LEU A 134 -14.86 6.48 -13.12
CA LEU A 134 -14.62 5.07 -13.35
C LEU A 134 -15.90 4.25 -13.13
N THR A 135 -16.06 3.20 -13.91
CA THR A 135 -17.16 2.25 -13.73
C THR A 135 -16.92 1.35 -12.51
N TRP A 136 -17.99 0.75 -11.97
CA TRP A 136 -17.90 -0.23 -10.88
C TRP A 136 -16.95 -1.38 -11.17
N ARG A 137 -16.88 -1.83 -12.41
CA ARG A 137 -15.98 -2.91 -12.84
C ARG A 137 -14.53 -2.47 -12.73
N GLU A 138 -14.21 -1.27 -13.21
CA GLU A 138 -12.86 -0.72 -13.15
C GLU A 138 -12.38 -0.50 -11.71
N TRP A 139 -13.26 -0.01 -10.84
CA TRP A 139 -12.96 0.07 -9.40
C TRP A 139 -12.68 -1.30 -8.80
N ALA A 140 -13.51 -2.30 -9.12
CA ALA A 140 -13.30 -3.66 -8.64
C ALA A 140 -11.97 -4.25 -9.17
N GLU A 141 -11.63 -4.04 -10.43
CA GLU A 141 -10.36 -4.47 -11.02
C GLU A 141 -9.16 -3.82 -10.32
N VAL A 142 -9.19 -2.51 -10.11
CA VAL A 142 -8.12 -1.78 -9.40
C VAL A 142 -7.96 -2.31 -7.98
N ILE A 143 -9.05 -2.45 -7.23
CA ILE A 143 -9.03 -2.91 -5.83
C ILE A 143 -8.54 -4.36 -5.77
N CYS A 144 -9.07 -5.26 -6.62
CA CYS A 144 -8.65 -6.67 -6.64
C CYS A 144 -7.17 -6.81 -7.01
N LEU A 145 -6.73 -6.16 -8.08
CA LEU A 145 -5.34 -6.22 -8.54
C LEU A 145 -4.37 -5.74 -7.47
N THR A 146 -4.65 -4.59 -6.89
CA THR A 146 -3.77 -3.97 -5.90
C THR A 146 -3.79 -4.68 -4.55
N SER A 147 -4.90 -5.31 -4.16
CA SER A 147 -5.01 -6.10 -2.92
C SER A 147 -4.10 -7.33 -2.90
N LEU A 148 -3.68 -7.83 -4.07
CA LEU A 148 -2.72 -8.92 -4.17
C LEU A 148 -1.38 -8.58 -3.50
N LEU A 149 -1.00 -7.31 -3.44
CA LEU A 149 0.19 -6.85 -2.73
C LEU A 149 0.08 -7.12 -1.22
N ALA A 150 -1.08 -6.81 -0.62
CA ALA A 150 -1.33 -7.08 0.80
C ALA A 150 -1.45 -8.59 1.07
N ALA A 151 -2.13 -9.32 0.20
CA ALA A 151 -2.26 -10.77 0.29
C ALA A 151 -0.89 -11.47 0.19
N GLY A 152 -0.02 -11.04 -0.72
CA GLY A 152 1.34 -11.51 -0.85
C GLY A 152 2.17 -11.27 0.42
N GLY A 153 2.07 -10.08 0.99
CA GLY A 153 2.71 -9.75 2.27
C GLY A 153 2.22 -10.65 3.42
N GLU A 154 0.91 -10.90 3.51
CA GLU A 154 0.34 -11.78 4.53
C GLU A 154 0.75 -13.25 4.32
N ALA A 155 0.80 -13.72 3.08
CA ALA A 155 1.28 -15.06 2.75
C ALA A 155 2.73 -15.27 3.18
N VAL A 156 3.62 -14.31 2.92
CA VAL A 156 5.02 -14.35 3.35
C VAL A 156 5.11 -14.40 4.88
N ARG A 157 4.31 -13.60 5.58
CA ARG A 157 4.25 -13.63 7.06
C ARG A 157 3.77 -14.99 7.57
N ALA A 158 2.73 -15.55 6.98
CA ALA A 158 2.19 -16.85 7.34
C ALA A 158 3.23 -17.99 7.16
N LEU A 159 3.98 -17.96 6.06
CA LEU A 159 5.06 -18.92 5.80
C LEU A 159 6.21 -18.81 6.82
N ARG A 160 6.59 -17.58 7.19
CA ARG A 160 7.62 -17.36 8.21
C ARG A 160 7.19 -17.88 9.58
N ARG A 161 5.91 -17.74 9.95
CA ARG A 161 5.37 -18.31 11.20
C ARG A 161 5.50 -19.82 11.24
N ARG A 162 5.13 -20.50 10.13
CA ARG A 162 5.23 -21.97 10.04
C ARG A 162 6.66 -22.49 10.13
N LYS A 163 7.64 -21.71 9.69
CA LYS A 163 9.05 -22.12 9.73
C LYS A 163 9.69 -21.95 11.12
N ASN A 164 9.10 -21.10 11.97
CA ASN A 164 9.62 -20.78 13.31
C ASN A 164 8.78 -21.43 14.44
N ALA A 165 7.74 -22.17 14.10
CA ALA A 165 6.95 -23.02 14.99
C ALA A 165 7.45 -24.47 14.89
#